data_ccefd227e6a4eee8b7c045a42845788f
#
_entry.id   ccefd227e6a4eee8b7c045a42845788f
#
_cell.length_a   1.000
_cell.length_b   1.000
_cell.length_c   1.000
_cell.angle_alpha   90.00
_cell.angle_beta   90.00
_cell.angle_gamma   90.00
#
_symmetry.space_group_name_H-M   'P 1'
#
loop_
_entity.id
_entity.type
_entity.pdbx_description
1 polymer ?
#
loop_
_entity_poly.entity_id
_entity_poly.type
_entity_poly.pdbx_seq_one_letter_code
_entity_poly.pdbx_strand_id
1 'polypeptide(L)'
;VKEALTLAFKNNDKEEIKAVCWSIFSKHASTRERNLLLGEYYNRLFEVAGKPESIADLACALNPLSFRWMGLTNKVKFYAYDVNEQFIDLINFYFELEGLEPLGIQRDVYSSPPEIPVDIAFLFKMYYCLEHRLTGAGLEVVKNVPARKVLISFPTLNLVAKKTDILGNHEEDLKKGAEEFGWELSYIEFENEVVVVVNKEPLKVGEE
;
A
#
# COMPACT_ATOMS: atom_id res chain seq x y z
N VAL A 1 15.92 -13.11 11.10
CA VAL A 1 15.46 -12.07 10.15
C VAL A 1 16.28 -10.79 10.33
N LYS A 2 16.23 -10.15 11.51
CA LYS A 2 16.97 -8.91 11.80
C LYS A 2 18.48 -9.05 11.57
N GLU A 3 19.08 -10.15 11.97
CA GLU A 3 20.50 -10.44 11.74
C GLU A 3 20.87 -10.47 10.25
N ALA A 4 20.04 -11.10 9.41
CA ALA A 4 20.27 -11.16 7.97
C ALA A 4 20.19 -9.77 7.33
N LEU A 5 19.21 -8.95 7.73
CA LEU A 5 19.11 -7.54 7.30
C LEU A 5 20.35 -6.76 7.73
N THR A 6 20.74 -6.83 9.03
CA THR A 6 21.92 -6.14 9.53
C THR A 6 23.17 -6.49 8.72
N LEU A 7 23.37 -7.76 8.40
CA LEU A 7 24.53 -8.21 7.64
C LEU A 7 24.53 -7.65 6.22
N ALA A 8 23.39 -7.75 5.52
CA ALA A 8 23.25 -7.23 4.16
C ALA A 8 23.50 -5.72 4.10
N PHE A 9 22.95 -4.95 5.04
CA PHE A 9 23.19 -3.51 5.11
C PHE A 9 24.64 -3.16 5.46
N LYS A 10 25.30 -3.94 6.34
CA LYS A 10 26.73 -3.78 6.65
C LYS A 10 27.61 -4.01 5.42
N ASN A 11 27.27 -4.97 4.57
CA ASN A 11 27.98 -5.24 3.33
C ASN A 11 27.75 -4.16 2.27
N ASN A 12 26.74 -3.30 2.46
CA ASN A 12 26.32 -2.23 1.55
C ASN A 12 26.07 -2.72 0.10
N ASP A 13 25.66 -3.97 -0.04
CA ASP A 13 25.29 -4.56 -1.33
C ASP A 13 23.78 -4.41 -1.56
N LYS A 14 23.41 -3.60 -2.56
CA LYS A 14 22.01 -3.29 -2.87
C LYS A 14 21.22 -4.53 -3.28
N GLU A 15 21.82 -5.44 -4.00
CA GLU A 15 21.15 -6.65 -4.49
C GLU A 15 21.01 -7.68 -3.36
N GLU A 16 22.00 -7.79 -2.47
CA GLU A 16 21.89 -8.61 -1.27
C GLU A 16 20.77 -8.11 -0.34
N ILE A 17 20.68 -6.79 -0.11
CA ILE A 17 19.60 -6.20 0.70
C ILE A 17 18.23 -6.50 0.08
N LYS A 18 18.08 -6.32 -1.23
CA LYS A 18 16.83 -6.67 -1.94
C LYS A 18 16.52 -8.16 -1.81
N ALA A 19 17.51 -9.04 -1.97
CA ALA A 19 17.31 -10.48 -1.85
C ALA A 19 16.84 -10.88 -0.45
N VAL A 20 17.41 -10.28 0.60
CA VAL A 20 16.97 -10.50 1.98
C VAL A 20 15.55 -9.99 2.20
N CYS A 21 15.23 -8.74 1.80
CA CYS A 21 13.88 -8.19 1.89
C CYS A 21 12.88 -9.08 1.15
N TRP A 22 13.21 -9.50 -0.07
CA TRP A 22 12.43 -10.44 -0.86
C TRP A 22 12.16 -11.75 -0.12
N SER A 23 13.18 -12.37 0.47
CA SER A 23 13.03 -13.63 1.21
C SER A 23 12.11 -13.51 2.42
N ILE A 24 11.97 -12.31 2.97
CA ILE A 24 11.13 -12.03 4.13
C ILE A 24 9.67 -11.83 3.68
N PHE A 25 9.42 -10.87 2.80
CA PHE A 25 8.03 -10.54 2.43
C PHE A 25 7.39 -11.58 1.50
N SER A 26 8.17 -12.38 0.76
CA SER A 26 7.65 -13.48 -0.06
C SER A 26 7.05 -14.63 0.77
N LYS A 27 7.36 -14.71 2.06
CA LYS A 27 6.74 -15.67 2.98
C LYS A 27 5.29 -15.31 3.31
N HIS A 28 4.90 -14.05 3.12
CA HIS A 28 3.55 -13.59 3.36
C HIS A 28 2.72 -13.66 2.06
N ALA A 29 1.53 -14.29 2.11
CA ALA A 29 0.74 -14.56 0.91
C ALA A 29 0.37 -13.31 0.11
N SER A 30 -0.05 -12.21 0.80
CA SER A 30 -0.48 -10.97 0.15
C SER A 30 0.63 -10.22 -0.59
N THR A 31 1.90 -10.39 -0.17
CA THR A 31 3.06 -9.74 -0.79
C THR A 31 3.73 -10.63 -1.83
N ARG A 32 3.68 -11.95 -1.68
CA ARG A 32 4.30 -12.92 -2.59
C ARG A 32 3.81 -12.81 -4.03
N GLU A 33 2.55 -12.48 -4.24
CA GLU A 33 1.93 -12.43 -5.58
C GLU A 33 2.43 -11.25 -6.44
N ARG A 34 2.97 -10.18 -5.84
CA ARG A 34 3.54 -9.02 -6.55
C ARG A 34 5.00 -9.23 -6.95
N ASN A 35 5.62 -10.29 -6.49
CA ASN A 35 7.06 -10.49 -6.48
C ASN A 35 7.75 -10.37 -7.85
N LEU A 36 7.12 -10.81 -8.94
CA LEU A 36 7.76 -10.84 -10.24
C LEU A 36 7.86 -9.46 -10.91
N LEU A 37 7.09 -8.46 -10.44
CA LEU A 37 6.91 -7.17 -11.12
C LEU A 37 7.15 -5.96 -10.21
N LEU A 38 7.77 -6.11 -9.03
CA LEU A 38 7.81 -5.04 -8.02
C LEU A 38 8.32 -3.69 -8.53
N GLY A 39 9.39 -3.67 -9.32
CA GLY A 39 9.93 -2.41 -9.85
C GLY A 39 8.98 -1.76 -10.85
N GLU A 40 8.40 -2.53 -11.75
CA GLU A 40 7.40 -2.06 -12.71
C GLU A 40 6.10 -1.68 -12.00
N TYR A 41 5.69 -2.45 -10.99
CA TYR A 41 4.49 -2.21 -10.21
C TYR A 41 4.46 -0.78 -9.63
N TYR A 42 5.47 -0.41 -8.84
CA TYR A 42 5.52 0.91 -8.23
C TYR A 42 5.73 2.04 -9.24
N ASN A 43 6.50 1.81 -10.30
CA ASN A 43 6.66 2.79 -11.37
C ASN A 43 5.30 3.13 -11.99
N ARG A 44 4.50 2.14 -12.36
CA ARG A 44 3.16 2.35 -12.93
C ARG A 44 2.19 3.00 -11.94
N LEU A 45 2.25 2.65 -10.66
CA LEU A 45 1.46 3.32 -9.63
C LEU A 45 1.79 4.82 -9.58
N PHE A 46 3.06 5.17 -9.56
CA PHE A 46 3.49 6.56 -9.43
C PHE A 46 3.43 7.35 -10.74
N GLU A 47 3.37 6.70 -11.89
CA GLU A 47 3.04 7.35 -13.17
C GLU A 47 1.61 7.90 -13.14
N VAL A 48 0.66 7.19 -12.55
CA VAL A 48 -0.74 7.61 -12.45
C VAL A 48 -1.00 8.47 -11.22
N ALA A 49 -0.46 8.07 -10.07
CA ALA A 49 -0.73 8.74 -8.81
C ALA A 49 0.18 9.96 -8.53
N GLY A 50 1.30 10.08 -9.24
CA GLY A 50 2.40 11.00 -8.91
C GLY A 50 3.34 10.40 -7.86
N LYS A 51 4.60 10.86 -7.84
CA LYS A 51 5.56 10.47 -6.80
C LYS A 51 5.23 11.17 -5.49
N PRO A 52 5.03 10.41 -4.39
CA PRO A 52 4.68 11.01 -3.11
C PRO A 52 5.91 11.50 -2.33
N GLU A 53 5.71 12.51 -1.48
CA GLU A 53 6.61 12.89 -0.39
C GLU A 53 6.17 12.25 0.93
N SER A 54 4.93 11.79 1.02
CA SER A 54 4.36 11.11 2.19
C SER A 54 3.43 9.96 1.80
N ILE A 55 3.57 8.83 2.50
CA ILE A 55 2.79 7.60 2.28
C ILE A 55 2.19 7.12 3.61
N ALA A 56 0.95 6.63 3.58
CA ALA A 56 0.36 5.81 4.62
C ALA A 56 0.04 4.42 4.04
N ASP A 57 0.68 3.38 4.53
CA ASP A 57 0.40 2.00 4.14
C ASP A 57 -0.52 1.36 5.18
N LEU A 58 -1.79 1.16 4.81
CA LEU A 58 -2.86 0.77 5.71
C LEU A 58 -3.00 -0.75 5.74
N ALA A 59 -2.92 -1.35 6.93
CA ALA A 59 -2.84 -2.80 7.13
C ALA A 59 -1.71 -3.40 6.27
N CYS A 60 -0.52 -2.83 6.43
CA CYS A 60 0.59 -2.94 5.50
C CYS A 60 1.23 -4.33 5.43
N ALA A 61 1.01 -5.20 6.41
CA ALA A 61 1.74 -6.44 6.59
C ALA A 61 3.27 -6.21 6.43
N LEU A 62 3.92 -6.83 5.45
CA LEU A 62 5.35 -6.65 5.17
C LEU A 62 5.63 -5.84 3.90
N ASN A 63 4.61 -5.17 3.35
CA ASN A 63 4.77 -4.36 2.13
C ASN A 63 5.84 -3.27 2.24
N PRO A 64 6.08 -2.60 3.40
CA PRO A 64 7.13 -1.60 3.52
C PRO A 64 8.54 -2.10 3.23
N LEU A 65 8.82 -3.41 3.35
CA LEU A 65 10.11 -4.00 2.96
C LEU A 65 10.37 -3.92 1.45
N SER A 66 9.36 -3.57 0.64
CA SER A 66 9.51 -3.33 -0.79
C SER A 66 9.98 -1.90 -1.13
N PHE A 67 10.31 -1.07 -0.16
CA PHE A 67 10.68 0.34 -0.33
C PHE A 67 11.74 0.57 -1.44
N ARG A 68 12.77 -0.30 -1.52
CA ARG A 68 13.83 -0.17 -2.53
C ARG A 68 13.36 -0.33 -3.99
N TRP A 69 12.17 -0.90 -4.20
CA TRP A 69 11.56 -0.99 -5.54
C TRP A 69 10.64 0.19 -5.86
N MET A 70 10.33 1.04 -4.88
CA MET A 70 9.47 2.21 -5.07
C MET A 70 10.18 3.35 -5.79
N GLY A 71 11.50 3.35 -5.89
CA GLY A 71 12.27 4.41 -6.55
C GLY A 71 12.13 5.76 -5.84
N LEU A 72 11.85 5.75 -4.55
CA LEU A 72 11.75 6.92 -3.68
C LEU A 72 13.05 7.16 -2.92
N THR A 73 13.22 8.37 -2.40
CA THR A 73 14.35 8.70 -1.54
C THR A 73 13.98 8.51 -0.07
N ASN A 74 14.97 8.35 0.80
CA ASN A 74 14.76 8.23 2.26
C ASN A 74 14.25 9.52 2.94
N LYS A 75 13.94 10.56 2.16
CA LYS A 75 13.27 11.77 2.66
C LYS A 75 11.75 11.63 2.73
N VAL A 76 11.20 10.58 2.10
CA VAL A 76 9.76 10.31 2.14
C VAL A 76 9.33 9.99 3.58
N LYS A 77 8.19 10.53 4.00
CA LYS A 77 7.52 10.16 5.25
C LYS A 77 6.68 8.91 5.01
N PHE A 78 7.15 7.76 5.45
CA PHE A 78 6.48 6.49 5.21
C PHE A 78 5.84 5.95 6.50
N TYR A 79 4.56 6.23 6.71
CA TYR A 79 3.76 5.71 7.81
C TYR A 79 3.26 4.32 7.47
N ALA A 80 3.59 3.32 8.29
CA ALA A 80 3.16 1.94 8.11
C ALA A 80 2.26 1.51 9.28
N TYR A 81 1.03 1.13 8.98
CA TYR A 81 0.03 0.76 9.99
C TYR A 81 -0.32 -0.72 9.87
N ASP A 82 -0.23 -1.46 10.96
CA ASP A 82 -0.69 -2.84 11.04
C ASP A 82 -1.09 -3.17 12.49
N VAL A 83 -1.96 -4.16 12.65
CA VAL A 83 -2.35 -4.67 13.99
C VAL A 83 -1.29 -5.61 14.57
N ASN A 84 -0.43 -6.16 13.74
CA ASN A 84 0.62 -7.11 14.13
C ASN A 84 1.87 -6.38 14.61
N GLU A 85 2.08 -6.38 15.93
CA GLU A 85 3.24 -5.76 16.58
C GLU A 85 4.58 -6.27 16.03
N GLN A 86 4.69 -7.58 15.74
CA GLN A 86 5.94 -8.15 15.22
C GLN A 86 6.29 -7.65 13.83
N PHE A 87 5.27 -7.36 13.00
CA PHE A 87 5.50 -6.73 11.69
C PHE A 87 5.97 -5.29 11.87
N ILE A 88 5.33 -4.54 12.76
CA ILE A 88 5.71 -3.15 13.04
C ILE A 88 7.13 -3.05 13.60
N ASP A 89 7.52 -3.94 14.52
CA ASP A 89 8.88 -4.01 15.05
C ASP A 89 9.92 -4.32 13.96
N LEU A 90 9.58 -5.18 13.02
CA LEU A 90 10.47 -5.50 11.89
C LEU A 90 10.56 -4.35 10.90
N ILE A 91 9.42 -3.69 10.61
CA ILE A 91 9.34 -2.54 9.70
C ILE A 91 10.16 -1.38 10.26
N ASN A 92 9.99 -1.03 11.53
CA ASN A 92 10.76 0.04 12.15
C ASN A 92 12.26 -0.24 12.15
N PHE A 93 12.66 -1.47 12.46
CA PHE A 93 14.04 -1.89 12.35
C PHE A 93 14.59 -1.76 10.91
N TYR A 94 13.79 -2.13 9.90
CA TYR A 94 14.16 -1.98 8.50
C TYR A 94 14.24 -0.50 8.09
N PHE A 95 13.29 0.33 8.52
CA PHE A 95 13.29 1.76 8.26
C PHE A 95 14.56 2.45 8.80
N GLU A 96 14.97 2.13 10.02
CA GLU A 96 16.23 2.63 10.58
C GLU A 96 17.44 2.25 9.72
N LEU A 97 17.52 1.01 9.24
CA LEU A 97 18.59 0.56 8.35
C LEU A 97 18.59 1.28 6.99
N GLU A 98 17.42 1.62 6.45
CA GLU A 98 17.25 2.40 5.21
C GLU A 98 17.52 3.90 5.39
N GLY A 99 17.64 4.37 6.63
CA GLY A 99 17.73 5.79 6.96
C GLY A 99 16.39 6.52 6.81
N LEU A 100 15.28 5.79 6.90
CA LEU A 100 13.92 6.31 7.02
C LEU A 100 13.60 6.59 8.50
N GLU A 101 12.64 7.47 8.76
CA GLU A 101 12.07 7.59 10.10
C GLU A 101 11.29 6.32 10.45
N PRO A 102 11.41 5.78 11.70
CA PRO A 102 10.70 4.57 12.12
C PRO A 102 9.22 4.88 12.43
N LEU A 103 8.44 5.12 11.38
CA LEU A 103 7.02 5.49 11.42
C LEU A 103 6.09 4.27 11.25
N GLY A 104 6.52 3.09 11.66
CA GLY A 104 5.67 1.92 11.83
C GLY A 104 4.86 2.05 13.13
N ILE A 105 3.56 1.95 13.04
CA ILE A 105 2.61 2.22 14.12
C ILE A 105 1.64 1.05 14.24
N GLN A 106 1.60 0.39 15.40
CA GLN A 106 0.61 -0.64 15.68
C GLN A 106 -0.77 0.01 15.81
N ARG A 107 -1.67 -0.27 14.83
CA ARG A 107 -2.99 0.34 14.80
C ARG A 107 -3.97 -0.48 13.94
N ASP A 108 -5.21 -0.62 14.40
CA ASP A 108 -6.34 -1.02 13.55
C ASP A 108 -6.88 0.23 12.85
N VAL A 109 -6.60 0.34 11.56
CA VAL A 109 -6.94 1.52 10.75
C VAL A 109 -8.45 1.73 10.56
N TYR A 110 -9.26 0.71 10.81
CA TYR A 110 -10.71 0.84 10.78
C TYR A 110 -11.26 1.47 12.07
N SER A 111 -10.89 0.92 13.22
CA SER A 111 -11.38 1.42 14.53
C SER A 111 -10.68 2.71 14.97
N SER A 112 -9.48 2.98 14.47
CA SER A 112 -8.67 4.17 14.78
C SER A 112 -7.98 4.67 13.53
N PRO A 113 -8.68 5.40 12.63
CA PRO A 113 -8.10 5.92 11.39
C PRO A 113 -6.86 6.78 11.63
N PRO A 114 -5.87 6.77 10.71
CA PRO A 114 -4.77 7.72 10.75
C PRO A 114 -5.26 9.16 10.64
N GLU A 115 -4.60 10.08 11.36
CA GLU A 115 -4.97 11.50 11.38
C GLU A 115 -3.97 12.38 10.61
N ILE A 116 -2.80 11.83 10.26
CA ILE A 116 -1.72 12.58 9.61
C ILE A 116 -2.00 12.66 8.11
N PRO A 117 -2.11 13.86 7.53
CA PRO A 117 -2.29 14.02 6.08
C PRO A 117 -1.10 13.48 5.29
N VAL A 118 -1.39 12.77 4.20
CA VAL A 118 -0.38 12.19 3.30
C VAL A 118 -0.76 12.39 1.84
N ASP A 119 0.22 12.29 0.94
CA ASP A 119 -0.03 12.36 -0.49
C ASP A 119 -0.76 11.11 -0.98
N ILE A 120 -0.28 9.93 -0.58
CA ILE A 120 -0.82 8.64 -1.03
C ILE A 120 -1.06 7.73 0.18
N ALA A 121 -2.24 7.09 0.21
CA ALA A 121 -2.50 5.95 1.07
C ALA A 121 -2.57 4.66 0.25
N PHE A 122 -1.92 3.60 0.70
CA PHE A 122 -2.06 2.26 0.17
C PHE A 122 -3.08 1.48 1.00
N LEU A 123 -4.05 0.86 0.34
CA LEU A 123 -5.01 -0.09 0.91
C LEU A 123 -4.96 -1.39 0.08
N PHE A 124 -3.80 -2.06 0.14
CA PHE A 124 -3.52 -3.19 -0.71
C PHE A 124 -4.14 -4.49 -0.20
N LYS A 125 -5.05 -5.07 -1.00
CA LYS A 125 -5.75 -6.34 -0.73
C LYS A 125 -6.50 -6.36 0.63
N MET A 126 -6.89 -5.18 1.12
CA MET A 126 -7.56 -5.05 2.41
C MET A 126 -9.01 -4.59 2.28
N TYR A 127 -9.36 -3.84 1.23
CA TYR A 127 -10.70 -3.31 1.03
C TYR A 127 -11.78 -4.39 1.18
N TYR A 128 -11.69 -5.47 0.42
CA TYR A 128 -12.66 -6.57 0.47
C TYR A 128 -12.65 -7.33 1.81
N CYS A 129 -11.53 -7.36 2.52
CA CYS A 129 -11.47 -7.96 3.86
C CYS A 129 -12.28 -7.10 4.86
N LEU A 130 -12.22 -5.77 4.73
CA LEU A 130 -13.03 -4.85 5.53
C LEU A 130 -14.52 -5.01 5.22
N GLU A 131 -14.89 -5.09 3.93
CA GLU A 131 -16.26 -5.29 3.48
C GLU A 131 -16.84 -6.64 3.97
N HIS A 132 -16.04 -7.70 4.02
CA HIS A 132 -16.45 -8.98 4.61
C HIS A 132 -16.68 -8.91 6.12
N ARG A 133 -15.93 -8.05 6.81
CA ARG A 133 -16.09 -7.84 8.26
C ARG A 133 -17.34 -7.01 8.57
N LEU A 134 -17.56 -5.95 7.80
CA LEU A 134 -18.71 -5.06 7.93
C LEU A 134 -18.94 -4.36 6.60
N THR A 135 -20.15 -4.47 6.06
CA THR A 135 -20.53 -3.79 4.81
C THR A 135 -20.34 -2.29 4.92
N GLY A 136 -19.67 -1.68 3.96
CA GLY A 136 -19.33 -0.25 3.94
C GLY A 136 -18.02 0.10 4.64
N ALA A 137 -17.38 -0.83 5.36
CA ALA A 137 -16.15 -0.55 6.11
C ALA A 137 -14.96 -0.20 5.20
N GLY A 138 -14.86 -0.80 4.03
CA GLY A 138 -13.82 -0.47 3.05
C GLY A 138 -13.94 0.96 2.58
N LEU A 139 -15.14 1.37 2.17
CA LEU A 139 -15.41 2.74 1.72
C LEU A 139 -15.22 3.76 2.87
N GLU A 140 -15.60 3.39 4.09
CA GLU A 140 -15.39 4.23 5.27
C GLU A 140 -13.91 4.49 5.54
N VAL A 141 -13.03 3.48 5.42
CA VAL A 141 -11.58 3.65 5.55
C VAL A 141 -11.06 4.58 4.44
N VAL A 142 -11.48 4.38 3.20
CA VAL A 142 -11.10 5.27 2.07
C VAL A 142 -11.52 6.71 2.34
N LYS A 143 -12.72 6.92 2.86
CA LYS A 143 -13.25 8.24 3.20
C LYS A 143 -12.45 8.92 4.31
N ASN A 144 -12.18 8.20 5.39
CA ASN A 144 -11.63 8.76 6.62
C ASN A 144 -10.11 8.93 6.60
N VAL A 145 -9.37 8.17 5.78
CA VAL A 145 -7.92 8.39 5.67
C VAL A 145 -7.63 9.77 5.06
N PRO A 146 -6.82 10.62 5.72
CA PRO A 146 -6.52 11.98 5.23
C PRO A 146 -5.42 11.93 4.13
N ALA A 147 -5.69 11.25 3.04
CA ALA A 147 -4.81 11.13 1.89
C ALA A 147 -5.39 11.85 0.68
N ARG A 148 -4.53 12.46 -0.15
CA ARG A 148 -4.93 13.08 -1.42
C ARG A 148 -5.38 12.02 -2.43
N LYS A 149 -4.69 10.87 -2.43
CA LYS A 149 -5.03 9.71 -3.25
C LYS A 149 -5.01 8.43 -2.44
N VAL A 150 -5.93 7.51 -2.70
CA VAL A 150 -5.95 6.18 -2.11
C VAL A 150 -5.81 5.14 -3.21
N LEU A 151 -4.81 4.28 -3.09
CA LEU A 151 -4.55 3.19 -4.03
C LEU A 151 -5.07 1.88 -3.42
N ILE A 152 -6.14 1.35 -3.99
CA ILE A 152 -6.81 0.14 -3.51
C ILE A 152 -6.50 -1.00 -4.45
N SER A 153 -5.89 -2.08 -3.98
CA SER A 153 -5.63 -3.23 -4.84
C SER A 153 -6.60 -4.37 -4.61
N PHE A 154 -7.03 -4.97 -5.73
CA PHE A 154 -7.91 -6.12 -5.79
C PHE A 154 -7.24 -7.26 -6.55
N PRO A 155 -7.08 -8.46 -5.97
CA PRO A 155 -6.52 -9.59 -6.69
C PRO A 155 -7.48 -10.06 -7.79
N THR A 156 -6.93 -10.42 -8.96
CA THR A 156 -7.66 -11.06 -10.06
C THR A 156 -7.55 -12.58 -10.03
N LEU A 157 -6.67 -13.10 -9.17
CA LEU A 157 -6.50 -14.51 -8.88
C LEU A 157 -6.71 -14.76 -7.39
N ASN A 158 -7.36 -15.87 -7.04
CA ASN A 158 -7.43 -16.31 -5.65
C ASN A 158 -6.15 -17.07 -5.22
N LEU A 159 -6.06 -17.47 -3.95
CA LEU A 159 -4.88 -18.14 -3.37
C LEU A 159 -4.51 -19.48 -4.07
N VAL A 160 -5.43 -20.07 -4.86
CA VAL A 160 -5.21 -21.29 -5.66
C VAL A 160 -5.10 -20.97 -7.16
N ALA A 161 -4.74 -19.75 -7.51
CA ALA A 161 -4.52 -19.26 -8.88
C ALA A 161 -5.75 -19.40 -9.82
N LYS A 162 -6.96 -19.41 -9.28
CA LYS A 162 -8.19 -19.34 -10.07
C LYS A 162 -8.61 -17.88 -10.26
N LYS A 163 -9.07 -17.54 -11.47
CA LYS A 163 -9.63 -16.21 -11.76
C LYS A 163 -10.75 -15.86 -10.78
N THR A 164 -10.75 -14.64 -10.27
CA THR A 164 -11.77 -14.09 -9.39
C THR A 164 -12.07 -12.65 -9.81
N ASP A 165 -13.29 -12.22 -9.60
CA ASP A 165 -13.72 -10.85 -9.87
C ASP A 165 -14.08 -10.16 -8.54
N ILE A 166 -13.07 -10.00 -7.69
CA ILE A 166 -13.28 -9.35 -6.40
C ILE A 166 -13.61 -7.87 -6.61
N LEU A 167 -12.95 -7.20 -7.56
CA LEU A 167 -13.27 -5.81 -7.87
C LEU A 167 -14.71 -5.66 -8.33
N GLY A 168 -15.19 -6.48 -9.27
CA GLY A 168 -16.56 -6.39 -9.79
C GLY A 168 -17.63 -6.44 -8.70
N ASN A 169 -17.39 -7.17 -7.62
CA ASN A 169 -18.29 -7.23 -6.47
C ASN A 169 -18.33 -5.93 -5.64
N HIS A 170 -17.35 -5.05 -5.78
CA HIS A 170 -17.21 -3.80 -4.98
C HIS A 170 -17.15 -2.55 -5.84
N GLU A 171 -17.07 -2.71 -7.16
CA GLU A 171 -16.88 -1.58 -8.08
C GLU A 171 -18.05 -0.59 -8.05
N GLU A 172 -19.28 -1.09 -7.96
CA GLU A 172 -20.47 -0.25 -7.90
C GLU A 172 -20.49 0.62 -6.63
N ASP A 173 -20.09 0.07 -5.48
CA ASP A 173 -20.03 0.80 -4.22
C ASP A 173 -18.92 1.85 -4.24
N LEU A 174 -17.77 1.54 -4.84
CA LEU A 174 -16.69 2.51 -5.06
C LEU A 174 -17.12 3.64 -5.99
N LYS A 175 -17.84 3.34 -7.08
CA LYS A 175 -18.37 4.35 -8.01
C LYS A 175 -19.40 5.26 -7.34
N LYS A 176 -20.34 4.69 -6.58
CA LYS A 176 -21.31 5.46 -5.80
C LYS A 176 -20.65 6.38 -4.78
N GLY A 177 -19.65 5.85 -4.05
CA GLY A 177 -18.88 6.66 -3.11
C GLY A 177 -18.10 7.77 -3.80
N ALA A 178 -17.51 7.48 -4.96
CA ALA A 178 -16.81 8.50 -5.75
C ALA A 178 -17.74 9.61 -6.23
N GLU A 179 -18.95 9.28 -6.73
CA GLU A 179 -19.97 10.25 -7.10
C GLU A 179 -20.44 11.08 -5.90
N GLU A 180 -20.70 10.43 -4.74
CA GLU A 180 -21.16 11.10 -3.53
C GLU A 180 -20.14 12.12 -3.00
N PHE A 181 -18.86 11.77 -3.04
CA PHE A 181 -17.79 12.59 -2.45
C PHE A 181 -17.03 13.44 -3.49
N GLY A 182 -17.38 13.37 -4.76
CA GLY A 182 -16.69 14.11 -5.82
C GLY A 182 -15.28 13.61 -6.11
N TRP A 183 -15.02 12.30 -5.93
CA TRP A 183 -13.74 11.69 -6.22
C TRP A 183 -13.65 11.23 -7.67
N GLU A 184 -12.42 11.17 -8.18
CA GLU A 184 -12.15 10.58 -9.49
C GLU A 184 -11.53 9.19 -9.32
N LEU A 185 -11.97 8.24 -10.16
CA LEU A 185 -11.44 6.89 -10.20
C LEU A 185 -10.62 6.67 -11.47
N SER A 186 -9.45 6.06 -11.32
CA SER A 186 -8.70 5.49 -12.44
C SER A 186 -8.20 4.09 -12.09
N TYR A 187 -7.88 3.30 -13.11
CA TYR A 187 -7.61 1.86 -12.95
C TYR A 187 -6.25 1.54 -13.56
N ILE A 188 -5.47 0.73 -12.84
CA ILE A 188 -4.19 0.21 -13.31
C ILE A 188 -4.28 -1.31 -13.27
N GLU A 189 -4.26 -1.94 -14.44
CA GLU A 189 -4.36 -3.40 -14.55
C GLU A 189 -2.96 -4.03 -14.53
N PHE A 190 -2.80 -5.05 -13.69
CA PHE A 190 -1.65 -5.95 -13.65
C PHE A 190 -2.13 -7.38 -13.97
N GLU A 191 -1.20 -8.29 -14.22
CA GLU A 191 -1.54 -9.69 -14.55
C GLU A 191 -2.41 -10.36 -13.47
N ASN A 192 -2.13 -10.09 -12.20
CA ASN A 192 -2.73 -10.76 -11.04
C ASN A 192 -3.48 -9.83 -10.08
N GLU A 193 -3.52 -8.53 -10.35
CA GLU A 193 -4.32 -7.57 -9.57
C GLU A 193 -4.71 -6.33 -10.38
N VAL A 194 -5.78 -5.68 -9.95
CA VAL A 194 -6.17 -4.35 -10.42
C VAL A 194 -6.02 -3.37 -9.28
N VAL A 195 -5.43 -2.21 -9.54
CA VAL A 195 -5.37 -1.11 -8.58
C VAL A 195 -6.31 0.00 -9.00
N VAL A 196 -7.25 0.33 -8.11
CA VAL A 196 -8.12 1.50 -8.25
C VAL A 196 -7.42 2.66 -7.55
N VAL A 197 -7.17 3.72 -8.29
CA VAL A 197 -6.66 4.99 -7.75
C VAL A 197 -7.85 5.90 -7.51
N VAL A 198 -8.14 6.17 -6.25
CA VAL A 198 -9.16 7.13 -5.82
C VAL A 198 -8.50 8.47 -5.61
N ASN A 199 -8.74 9.43 -6.49
CA ASN A 199 -8.27 10.81 -6.34
C ASN A 199 -9.31 11.61 -5.54
N LYS A 200 -8.94 12.02 -4.33
CA LYS A 200 -9.81 12.76 -3.39
C LYS A 200 -9.61 14.28 -3.48
N GLU A 201 -8.65 14.75 -4.28
CA GLU A 201 -8.48 16.17 -4.53
C GLU A 201 -9.64 16.68 -5.40
N PRO A 202 -10.27 17.80 -5.03
CA PRO A 202 -11.23 18.42 -5.93
C PRO A 202 -10.52 18.81 -7.24
N LEU A 203 -11.19 18.59 -8.39
CA LEU A 203 -10.74 19.16 -9.65
C LEU A 203 -10.45 20.64 -9.42
N LYS A 204 -9.22 21.09 -9.70
CA LYS A 204 -8.97 22.50 -9.88
C LYS A 204 -9.77 22.90 -11.11
N VAL A 205 -10.99 23.42 -10.89
CA VAL A 205 -11.74 24.12 -11.93
C VAL A 205 -10.81 25.24 -12.39
N GLY A 206 -10.40 25.17 -13.66
CA GLY A 206 -9.40 26.07 -14.22
C GLY A 206 -9.74 27.51 -13.87
N GLU A 207 -8.79 28.22 -13.31
CA GLU A 207 -8.74 29.68 -13.41
C GLU A 207 -8.50 29.98 -14.90
N GLU A 208 -9.57 30.39 -15.60
CA GLU A 208 -9.49 31.05 -16.90
C GLU A 208 -8.87 32.45 -16.74
#